data_f92e2dcdf97d7ca4c60cd2873d15bacf
#
_entry.id   f92e2dcdf97d7ca4c60cd2873d15bacf
#
_cell.length_a   1.000
_cell.length_b   1.000
_cell.length_c   1.000
_cell.angle_alpha   90.00
_cell.angle_beta   90.00
_cell.angle_gamma   90.00
#
_symmetry.space_group_name_H-M   'P 1'
#
loop_
_entity.id
_entity.type
_entity.pdbx_description
1 polymer ?
#
loop_
_entity_poly.entity_id
_entity_poly.type
_entity_poly.pdbx_seq_one_letter_code
_entity_poly.pdbx_strand_id
1 'polypeptide(L)'
;MRLALVRQRYSAYGGAERFIERALGALGEQGVAVTVIARTWIGDPGTVVRCDPFHIGNVWRDWGFARAVCREVARRPFDFVQSHERIACCDIYRAGDGVHAQWLRNRRAILGPLARVGLGLNPYHRYVLAAERRLFASPRLRAVICNSRMVRDEIRAHFGTPEAKLHVIYNGIDLEAFHPRLRKVHRPAMRQKLGIPQQAPLHLHVGVGF
;
A
#
# COMPACT_ATOMS: atom_id res chain seq x y z
N MET A 1 -0.75 -23.44 6.52
CA MET A 1 -0.34 -22.12 7.05
C MET A 1 -1.52 -21.15 6.95
N ARG A 2 -1.81 -20.38 8.01
CA ARG A 2 -2.92 -19.40 8.07
C ARG A 2 -2.35 -17.98 8.06
N LEU A 3 -2.67 -17.21 7.03
CA LEU A 3 -2.20 -15.84 6.85
C LEU A 3 -3.37 -14.86 6.99
N ALA A 4 -3.24 -13.85 7.86
CA ALA A 4 -4.10 -12.68 7.83
C ALA A 4 -3.51 -11.63 6.88
N LEU A 5 -4.28 -11.17 5.90
CA LEU A 5 -3.91 -10.08 5.02
C LEU A 5 -4.76 -8.85 5.35
N VAL A 6 -4.11 -7.78 5.82
CA VAL A 6 -4.79 -6.57 6.29
C VAL A 6 -4.73 -5.47 5.24
N ARG A 7 -5.91 -5.01 4.81
CA ARG A 7 -6.07 -3.86 3.91
C ARG A 7 -7.32 -3.07 4.29
N GLN A 8 -7.22 -1.75 4.45
CA GLN A 8 -8.35 -0.93 4.89
C GLN A 8 -9.47 -0.89 3.86
N ARG A 9 -9.15 -0.72 2.58
CA ARG A 9 -10.11 -0.68 1.48
C ARG A 9 -9.60 -1.52 0.32
N TYR A 10 -10.51 -2.22 -0.30
CA TYR A 10 -10.28 -2.91 -1.55
C TYR A 10 -11.35 -2.51 -2.57
N SER A 11 -10.92 -2.10 -3.76
CA SER A 11 -11.80 -1.85 -4.90
C SER A 11 -11.22 -2.54 -6.13
N ALA A 12 -12.06 -3.15 -6.97
CA ALA A 12 -11.60 -3.91 -8.14
C ALA A 12 -10.88 -3.09 -9.23
N TYR A 13 -10.73 -1.77 -9.04
CA TYR A 13 -10.25 -0.84 -10.08
C TYR A 13 -8.85 -0.26 -9.82
N GLY A 14 -8.15 -0.65 -8.77
CA GLY A 14 -6.83 -0.10 -8.40
C GLY A 14 -5.65 -1.01 -8.75
N GLY A 15 -4.47 -0.42 -8.95
CA GLY A 15 -3.24 -1.17 -9.22
C GLY A 15 -2.75 -2.02 -8.04
N ALA A 16 -2.95 -1.54 -6.81
CA ALA A 16 -2.61 -2.28 -5.59
C ALA A 16 -3.54 -3.48 -5.37
N GLU A 17 -4.77 -3.40 -5.84
CA GLU A 17 -5.79 -4.42 -5.72
C GLU A 17 -5.52 -5.62 -6.64
N ARG A 18 -5.14 -5.37 -7.88
CA ARG A 18 -4.70 -6.44 -8.80
C ARG A 18 -3.50 -7.22 -8.26
N PHE A 19 -2.60 -6.53 -7.56
CA PHE A 19 -1.50 -7.21 -6.86
C PHE A 19 -2.01 -8.14 -5.78
N ILE A 20 -2.99 -7.70 -4.97
CA ILE A 20 -3.58 -8.52 -3.91
C ILE A 20 -4.28 -9.74 -4.49
N GLU A 21 -5.09 -9.61 -5.53
CA GLU A 21 -5.76 -10.73 -6.21
C GLU A 21 -4.76 -11.79 -6.69
N ARG A 22 -3.70 -11.35 -7.37
CA ARG A 22 -2.64 -12.26 -7.82
C ARG A 22 -1.92 -12.93 -6.65
N ALA A 23 -1.66 -12.17 -5.58
CA ALA A 23 -1.02 -12.72 -4.38
C ALA A 23 -1.92 -13.74 -3.68
N LEU A 24 -3.23 -13.48 -3.60
CA LEU A 24 -4.21 -14.43 -3.04
C LEU A 24 -4.27 -15.72 -3.85
N GLY A 25 -4.32 -15.62 -5.19
CA GLY A 25 -4.28 -16.77 -6.07
C GLY A 25 -3.01 -17.62 -5.88
N ALA A 26 -1.84 -16.98 -5.97
CA ALA A 26 -0.56 -17.66 -5.81
C ALA A 26 -0.35 -18.29 -4.42
N LEU A 27 -0.84 -17.64 -3.36
CA LEU A 27 -0.80 -18.18 -2.00
C LEU A 27 -1.75 -19.37 -1.84
N GLY A 28 -2.94 -19.30 -2.45
CA GLY A 28 -3.91 -20.40 -2.47
C GLY A 28 -3.35 -21.65 -3.16
N GLU A 29 -2.69 -21.48 -4.31
CA GLU A 29 -2.01 -22.56 -5.04
C GLU A 29 -0.91 -23.26 -4.18
N GLN A 30 -0.30 -22.51 -3.25
CA GLN A 30 0.68 -23.05 -2.31
C GLN A 30 0.07 -23.59 -1.00
N GLY A 31 -1.25 -23.75 -0.93
CA GLY A 31 -1.95 -24.27 0.24
C GLY A 31 -1.96 -23.33 1.45
N VAL A 32 -1.80 -22.02 1.23
CA VAL A 32 -1.91 -21.00 2.29
C VAL A 32 -3.36 -20.59 2.44
N ALA A 33 -3.94 -20.82 3.62
CA ALA A 33 -5.28 -20.33 3.96
C ALA A 33 -5.20 -18.84 4.29
N VAL A 34 -5.72 -17.98 3.41
CA VAL A 34 -5.70 -16.53 3.59
C VAL A 34 -7.03 -16.03 4.13
N THR A 35 -6.98 -15.24 5.21
CA THR A 35 -8.11 -14.47 5.73
C THR A 35 -7.84 -13.00 5.49
N VAL A 36 -8.71 -12.33 4.75
CA VAL A 36 -8.63 -10.89 4.54
C VAL A 36 -9.29 -10.15 5.69
N ILE A 37 -8.61 -9.17 6.28
CA ILE A 37 -9.18 -8.27 7.29
C ILE A 37 -9.28 -6.88 6.68
N ALA A 38 -10.50 -6.41 6.46
CA ALA A 38 -10.73 -5.15 5.78
C ALA A 38 -11.89 -4.35 6.40
N ARG A 39 -11.93 -3.05 6.12
CA ARG A 39 -13.09 -2.20 6.40
C ARG A 39 -14.16 -2.41 5.33
N THR A 40 -13.76 -2.27 4.08
CA THR A 40 -14.61 -2.49 2.91
C THR A 40 -13.90 -3.35 1.89
N TRP A 41 -14.63 -4.31 1.36
CA TRP A 41 -14.14 -5.22 0.33
C TRP A 41 -15.22 -5.43 -0.72
N ILE A 42 -14.85 -5.31 -1.99
CA ILE A 42 -15.72 -5.55 -3.15
C ILE A 42 -15.12 -6.72 -3.92
N GLY A 43 -15.87 -7.79 -4.12
CA GLY A 43 -15.44 -9.06 -4.73
C GLY A 43 -15.52 -10.21 -3.76
N ASP A 44 -15.19 -11.41 -4.22
CA ASP A 44 -15.10 -12.62 -3.38
C ASP A 44 -13.63 -12.94 -3.07
N PRO A 45 -13.10 -12.56 -1.89
CA PRO A 45 -11.74 -12.88 -1.49
C PRO A 45 -11.64 -14.22 -0.75
N GLY A 46 -12.71 -15.03 -0.73
CA GLY A 46 -12.83 -16.17 0.16
C GLY A 46 -13.26 -15.75 1.58
N THR A 47 -12.41 -15.94 2.58
CA THR A 47 -12.77 -15.56 3.97
C THR A 47 -12.42 -14.10 4.27
N VAL A 48 -13.44 -13.27 4.50
CA VAL A 48 -13.29 -11.87 4.89
C VAL A 48 -13.75 -11.64 6.33
N VAL A 49 -12.94 -10.93 7.10
CA VAL A 49 -13.29 -10.39 8.42
C VAL A 49 -13.45 -8.88 8.29
N ARG A 50 -14.67 -8.40 8.44
CA ARG A 50 -14.95 -6.97 8.38
C ARG A 50 -14.62 -6.28 9.70
N CYS A 51 -13.73 -5.27 9.64
CA CYS A 51 -13.36 -4.39 10.75
C CYS A 51 -13.72 -2.96 10.37
N ASP A 52 -14.92 -2.51 10.71
CA ASP A 52 -15.40 -1.17 10.37
C ASP A 52 -15.96 -0.43 11.60
N PRO A 53 -15.10 -0.04 12.56
CA PRO A 53 -15.54 0.72 13.72
C PRO A 53 -16.03 2.11 13.28
N PHE A 54 -17.03 2.63 14.01
CA PHE A 54 -17.50 4.01 13.82
C PHE A 54 -16.34 5.01 13.94
N HIS A 55 -16.33 6.03 13.09
CA HIS A 55 -15.27 7.05 13.06
C HIS A 55 -15.76 8.38 12.53
N ILE A 56 -15.14 9.46 13.01
CA ILE A 56 -15.26 10.82 12.47
C ILE A 56 -13.86 11.30 12.10
N GLY A 57 -13.67 11.67 10.83
CA GLY A 57 -12.39 12.12 10.29
C GLY A 57 -11.35 11.02 10.12
N ASN A 58 -10.21 11.40 9.54
CA ASN A 58 -9.21 10.44 9.07
C ASN A 58 -8.40 9.81 10.23
N VAL A 59 -8.08 10.60 11.26
CA VAL A 59 -7.30 10.10 12.42
C VAL A 59 -8.03 8.99 13.12
N TRP A 60 -9.31 9.20 13.46
CA TRP A 60 -10.10 8.21 14.17
C TRP A 60 -10.37 6.98 13.30
N ARG A 61 -10.61 7.20 12.00
CA ARG A 61 -10.77 6.12 11.03
C ARG A 61 -9.58 5.16 11.06
N ASP A 62 -8.36 5.69 10.93
CA ASP A 62 -7.16 4.86 10.79
C ASP A 62 -6.73 4.26 12.14
N TRP A 63 -6.84 5.03 13.21
CA TRP A 63 -6.60 4.54 14.57
C TRP A 63 -7.60 3.46 14.98
N GLY A 64 -8.89 3.70 14.74
CA GLY A 64 -9.97 2.76 15.06
C GLY A 64 -9.83 1.46 14.31
N PHE A 65 -9.52 1.54 13.01
CA PHE A 65 -9.25 0.37 12.19
C PHE A 65 -8.05 -0.42 12.71
N ALA A 66 -6.90 0.23 12.94
CA ALA A 66 -5.71 -0.43 13.48
C ALA A 66 -5.99 -1.14 14.80
N ARG A 67 -6.75 -0.50 15.70
CA ARG A 67 -7.13 -1.10 16.99
C ARG A 67 -8.07 -2.31 16.82
N ALA A 68 -9.05 -2.23 15.92
CA ALA A 68 -9.97 -3.33 15.64
C ALA A 68 -9.23 -4.53 15.03
N VAL A 69 -8.35 -4.29 14.06
CA VAL A 69 -7.49 -5.33 13.47
C VAL A 69 -6.63 -6.03 14.52
N CYS A 70 -5.96 -5.26 15.37
CA CYS A 70 -5.11 -5.87 16.42
C CYS A 70 -5.90 -6.72 17.42
N ARG A 71 -7.15 -6.35 17.71
CA ARG A 71 -8.04 -7.19 18.53
C ARG A 71 -8.41 -8.49 17.84
N GLU A 72 -8.74 -8.45 16.55
CA GLU A 72 -9.08 -9.64 15.76
C GLU A 72 -7.88 -10.59 15.62
N VAL A 73 -6.69 -10.02 15.35
CA VAL A 73 -5.43 -10.77 15.29
C VAL A 73 -5.10 -11.45 16.62
N ALA A 74 -5.41 -10.82 17.75
CA ALA A 74 -5.19 -11.40 19.07
C ALA A 74 -6.20 -12.53 19.42
N ARG A 75 -7.40 -12.51 18.80
CA ARG A 75 -8.46 -13.52 19.07
C ARG A 75 -8.36 -14.74 18.19
N ARG A 76 -7.69 -14.65 17.07
CA ARG A 76 -7.63 -15.72 16.05
C ARG A 76 -6.22 -16.24 15.89
N PRO A 77 -6.04 -17.56 15.74
CA PRO A 77 -4.72 -18.13 15.56
C PRO A 77 -4.26 -18.00 14.09
N PHE A 78 -3.54 -16.93 13.79
CA PHE A 78 -2.81 -16.74 12.54
C PHE A 78 -1.34 -17.10 12.73
N ASP A 79 -0.75 -17.75 11.73
CA ASP A 79 0.69 -18.05 11.73
C ASP A 79 1.48 -16.79 11.39
N PHE A 80 0.93 -15.96 10.47
CA PHE A 80 1.48 -14.65 10.10
C PHE A 80 0.37 -13.63 9.84
N VAL A 81 0.70 -12.38 10.10
CA VAL A 81 -0.12 -11.22 9.79
C VAL A 81 0.64 -10.30 8.85
N GLN A 82 0.21 -10.21 7.60
CA GLN A 82 0.73 -9.25 6.62
C GLN A 82 -0.18 -8.03 6.55
N SER A 83 0.40 -6.84 6.68
CA SER A 83 -0.36 -5.60 6.58
C SER A 83 0.14 -4.70 5.46
N HIS A 84 -0.80 -4.08 4.77
CA HIS A 84 -0.57 -2.96 3.86
C HIS A 84 -0.81 -1.61 4.54
N GLU A 85 -1.30 -1.66 5.79
CA GLU A 85 -1.58 -0.49 6.61
C GLU A 85 -0.56 -0.35 7.73
N ARG A 86 -0.39 0.87 8.24
CA ARG A 86 0.58 1.19 9.30
C ARG A 86 0.09 0.73 10.67
N ILE A 87 0.11 -0.59 10.90
CA ILE A 87 -0.33 -1.21 12.17
C ILE A 87 0.81 -1.99 12.82
N ALA A 88 0.98 -1.82 14.14
CA ALA A 88 2.12 -2.39 14.86
C ALA A 88 1.97 -3.88 15.22
N CYS A 89 0.80 -4.47 15.01
CA CYS A 89 0.53 -5.88 15.32
C CYS A 89 0.71 -6.83 14.12
N CYS A 90 1.40 -6.40 13.08
CA CYS A 90 1.74 -7.26 11.95
C CYS A 90 3.13 -7.87 12.07
N ASP A 91 3.32 -9.02 11.45
CA ASP A 91 4.61 -9.71 11.31
C ASP A 91 5.33 -9.27 10.04
N ILE A 92 4.57 -8.97 8.97
CA ILE A 92 5.06 -8.55 7.67
C ILE A 92 4.37 -7.25 7.29
N TYR A 93 5.15 -6.22 6.99
CA TYR A 93 4.61 -4.96 6.48
C TYR A 93 4.95 -4.78 4.99
N ARG A 94 3.95 -4.49 4.17
CA ARG A 94 4.18 -4.13 2.77
C ARG A 94 4.17 -2.61 2.61
N ALA A 95 5.36 -2.05 2.44
CA ALA A 95 5.59 -0.63 2.23
C ALA A 95 5.35 -0.27 0.75
N GLY A 96 4.10 0.08 0.42
CA GLY A 96 3.69 0.46 -0.94
C GLY A 96 3.84 1.94 -1.25
N ASP A 97 3.77 2.80 -0.22
CA ASP A 97 3.60 4.25 -0.38
C ASP A 97 4.85 5.07 0.02
N GLY A 98 5.96 4.40 0.39
CA GLY A 98 7.13 5.08 0.96
C GLY A 98 6.93 5.56 2.40
N VAL A 99 7.88 6.32 2.92
CA VAL A 99 7.91 6.83 4.28
C VAL A 99 7.22 8.20 4.35
N HIS A 100 6.23 8.33 5.24
CA HIS A 100 5.45 9.57 5.38
C HIS A 100 6.31 10.77 5.82
N ALA A 101 7.32 10.52 6.66
CA ALA A 101 8.28 11.56 7.06
C ALA A 101 9.05 12.13 5.86
N GLN A 102 9.45 11.26 4.91
CA GLN A 102 10.13 11.67 3.68
C GLN A 102 9.17 12.44 2.76
N TRP A 103 7.94 11.97 2.61
CA TRP A 103 6.92 12.69 1.87
C TRP A 103 6.68 14.11 2.43
N LEU A 104 6.58 14.25 3.75
CA LEU A 104 6.44 15.55 4.41
C LEU A 104 7.65 16.45 4.17
N ARG A 105 8.85 15.90 4.19
CA ARG A 105 10.09 16.63 3.89
C ARG A 105 10.07 17.18 2.46
N ASN A 106 9.74 16.34 1.49
CA ASN A 106 9.63 16.72 0.08
C ASN A 106 8.52 17.77 -0.13
N ARG A 107 7.36 17.57 0.51
CA ARG A 107 6.25 18.51 0.43
C ARG A 107 6.60 19.88 1.00
N ARG A 108 7.30 19.93 2.13
CA ARG A 108 7.78 21.18 2.74
C ARG A 108 8.73 21.96 1.83
N ALA A 109 9.54 21.29 1.03
CA ALA A 109 10.50 21.94 0.14
C ALA A 109 9.83 22.85 -0.91
N ILE A 110 8.61 22.49 -1.35
CA ILE A 110 7.86 23.21 -2.40
C ILE A 110 6.78 24.15 -1.87
N LEU A 111 6.52 24.16 -0.56
CA LEU A 111 5.47 24.97 0.05
C LEU A 111 6.02 26.31 0.56
N GLY A 112 5.18 27.37 0.51
CA GLY A 112 5.44 28.64 1.17
C GLY A 112 5.35 28.56 2.71
N PRO A 113 5.81 29.60 3.43
CA PRO A 113 5.95 29.58 4.90
C PRO A 113 4.66 29.24 5.66
N LEU A 114 3.54 29.90 5.32
CA LEU A 114 2.24 29.66 5.97
C LEU A 114 1.73 28.23 5.75
N ALA A 115 1.86 27.72 4.53
CA ALA A 115 1.47 26.35 4.21
C ALA A 115 2.35 25.31 4.92
N ARG A 116 3.62 25.60 5.18
CA ARG A 116 4.51 24.74 6.00
C ARG A 116 4.04 24.63 7.44
N VAL A 117 3.58 25.74 8.03
CA VAL A 117 3.02 25.74 9.39
C VAL A 117 1.74 24.90 9.43
N GLY A 118 0.81 25.11 8.50
CA GLY A 118 -0.42 24.31 8.40
C GLY A 118 -0.14 22.81 8.23
N LEU A 119 0.83 22.44 7.40
CA LEU A 119 1.26 21.05 7.23
C LEU A 119 1.78 20.45 8.55
N GLY A 120 2.54 21.22 9.34
CA GLY A 120 3.09 20.77 10.62
C GLY A 120 2.04 20.64 11.73
N LEU A 121 0.98 21.46 11.69
CA LEU A 121 -0.10 21.42 12.67
C LEU A 121 -1.17 20.37 12.37
N ASN A 122 -1.18 19.79 11.17
CA ASN A 122 -2.18 18.81 10.79
C ASN A 122 -2.12 17.54 11.67
N PRO A 123 -3.18 17.23 12.46
CA PRO A 123 -3.20 16.12 13.38
C PRO A 123 -3.08 14.76 12.67
N TYR A 124 -3.54 14.67 11.44
CA TYR A 124 -3.43 13.45 10.65
C TYR A 124 -1.97 13.10 10.35
N HIS A 125 -1.15 14.07 9.94
CA HIS A 125 0.28 13.81 9.71
C HIS A 125 1.02 13.41 11.00
N ARG A 126 0.68 14.01 12.12
CA ARG A 126 1.23 13.62 13.44
C ARG A 126 0.85 12.19 13.81
N TYR A 127 -0.41 11.81 13.56
CA TYR A 127 -0.87 10.44 13.76
C TYR A 127 -0.09 9.44 12.87
N VAL A 128 0.03 9.72 11.56
CA VAL A 128 0.73 8.81 10.64
C VAL A 128 2.19 8.63 11.02
N LEU A 129 2.89 9.72 11.38
CA LEU A 129 4.28 9.64 11.88
C LEU A 129 4.39 8.79 13.14
N ALA A 130 3.46 8.92 14.08
CA ALA A 130 3.43 8.10 15.28
C ALA A 130 3.13 6.62 14.96
N ALA A 131 2.23 6.35 14.01
CA ALA A 131 1.90 5.00 13.56
C ALA A 131 3.11 4.33 12.88
N GLU A 132 3.84 5.03 12.01
CA GLU A 132 5.09 4.53 11.40
C GLU A 132 6.14 4.19 12.46
N ARG A 133 6.40 5.09 13.41
CA ARG A 133 7.36 4.83 14.49
C ARG A 133 6.98 3.58 15.30
N ARG A 134 5.69 3.42 15.66
CA ARG A 134 5.22 2.24 16.39
C ARG A 134 5.37 0.96 15.59
N LEU A 135 5.07 1.01 14.29
CA LEU A 135 5.20 -0.12 13.39
C LEU A 135 6.65 -0.59 13.29
N PHE A 136 7.59 0.32 12.94
CA PHE A 136 8.99 -0.04 12.74
C PHE A 136 9.74 -0.34 14.06
N ALA A 137 9.27 0.16 15.21
CA ALA A 137 9.78 -0.20 16.52
C ALA A 137 9.14 -1.49 17.09
N SER A 138 8.14 -2.07 16.41
CA SER A 138 7.45 -3.25 16.92
C SER A 138 8.37 -4.48 16.93
N PRO A 139 8.51 -5.18 18.08
CA PRO A 139 9.25 -6.43 18.13
C PRO A 139 8.60 -7.54 17.30
N ARG A 140 7.31 -7.41 17.00
CA ARG A 140 6.56 -8.34 16.19
C ARG A 140 6.91 -8.24 14.70
N LEU A 141 7.39 -7.08 14.23
CA LEU A 141 7.74 -6.89 12.83
C LEU A 141 8.98 -7.71 12.45
N ARG A 142 8.78 -8.74 11.64
CA ARG A 142 9.82 -9.68 11.18
C ARG A 142 10.37 -9.30 9.82
N ALA A 143 9.50 -8.84 8.89
CA ALA A 143 9.88 -8.51 7.53
C ALA A 143 9.13 -7.30 7.00
N VAL A 144 9.79 -6.56 6.11
CA VAL A 144 9.21 -5.43 5.36
C VAL A 144 9.42 -5.67 3.87
N ILE A 145 8.32 -5.76 3.13
CA ILE A 145 8.33 -5.84 1.68
C ILE A 145 8.34 -4.42 1.13
N CYS A 146 9.45 -4.00 0.54
CA CYS A 146 9.62 -2.71 -0.10
C CYS A 146 9.36 -2.84 -1.61
N ASN A 147 8.48 -2.03 -2.17
CA ASN A 147 8.18 -2.05 -3.61
C ASN A 147 9.30 -1.45 -4.48
N SER A 148 10.31 -0.85 -3.87
CA SER A 148 11.48 -0.29 -4.56
C SER A 148 12.69 -0.17 -3.62
N ARG A 149 13.88 -0.02 -4.20
CA ARG A 149 15.10 0.29 -3.45
C ARG A 149 14.99 1.63 -2.73
N MET A 150 14.37 2.62 -3.35
CA MET A 150 14.12 3.93 -2.74
C MET A 150 13.35 3.80 -1.42
N VAL A 151 12.25 3.06 -1.41
CA VAL A 151 11.45 2.84 -0.18
C VAL A 151 12.24 2.08 0.88
N ARG A 152 13.02 1.06 0.50
CA ARG A 152 13.94 0.36 1.41
C ARG A 152 14.91 1.34 2.07
N ASP A 153 15.56 2.20 1.28
CA ASP A 153 16.59 3.13 1.74
C ASP A 153 16.00 4.22 2.64
N GLU A 154 14.78 4.71 2.33
CA GLU A 154 14.04 5.62 3.19
C GLU A 154 13.71 4.99 4.55
N ILE A 155 13.21 3.74 4.57
CA ILE A 155 12.87 3.04 5.82
C ILE A 155 14.12 2.86 6.67
N ARG A 156 15.24 2.44 6.07
CA ARG A 156 16.52 2.31 6.76
C ARG A 156 16.98 3.64 7.34
N ALA A 157 16.91 4.72 6.57
CA ALA A 157 17.39 6.04 6.98
C ALA A 157 16.53 6.66 8.09
N HIS A 158 15.20 6.48 8.05
CA HIS A 158 14.29 7.10 9.00
C HIS A 158 14.07 6.30 10.30
N PHE A 159 14.19 4.97 10.23
CA PHE A 159 13.82 4.09 11.35
C PHE A 159 14.97 3.18 11.82
N GLY A 160 16.12 3.17 11.12
CA GLY A 160 17.23 2.29 11.48
C GLY A 160 16.89 0.80 11.36
N THR A 161 15.89 0.44 10.55
CA THR A 161 15.42 -0.95 10.40
C THR A 161 16.56 -1.81 9.86
N PRO A 162 16.88 -2.95 10.50
CA PRO A 162 17.96 -3.83 10.06
C PRO A 162 17.75 -4.32 8.62
N GLU A 163 18.84 -4.36 7.83
CA GLU A 163 18.81 -4.79 6.42
C GLU A 163 18.19 -6.18 6.26
N ALA A 164 18.48 -7.09 7.19
CA ALA A 164 17.91 -8.45 7.19
C ALA A 164 16.39 -8.52 7.21
N LYS A 165 15.72 -7.44 7.64
CA LYS A 165 14.24 -7.36 7.62
C LYS A 165 13.70 -6.70 6.34
N LEU A 166 14.54 -6.09 5.50
CA LEU A 166 14.12 -5.27 4.36
C LEU A 166 14.28 -6.06 3.05
N HIS A 167 13.16 -6.42 2.43
CA HIS A 167 13.12 -7.19 1.19
C HIS A 167 12.56 -6.35 0.05
N VAL A 168 13.36 -6.15 -1.02
CA VAL A 168 12.88 -5.44 -2.21
C VAL A 168 12.17 -6.42 -3.13
N ILE A 169 10.85 -6.27 -3.24
CA ILE A 169 10.01 -7.05 -4.14
C ILE A 169 9.20 -6.07 -4.99
N TYR A 170 9.61 -5.92 -6.25
CA TYR A 170 8.93 -5.05 -7.19
C TYR A 170 7.51 -5.54 -7.51
N ASN A 171 6.63 -4.59 -7.84
CA ASN A 171 5.30 -4.95 -8.33
C ASN A 171 5.43 -5.63 -9.70
N GLY A 172 4.89 -6.84 -9.81
CA GLY A 172 4.81 -7.54 -11.08
C GLY A 172 3.80 -6.88 -12.03
N ILE A 173 4.11 -6.92 -13.32
CA ILE A 173 3.19 -6.54 -14.40
C ILE A 173 2.91 -7.74 -15.28
N ASP A 174 1.79 -7.68 -15.97
CA ASP A 174 1.44 -8.67 -16.99
C ASP A 174 2.21 -8.34 -18.28
N LEU A 175 3.25 -9.12 -18.56
CA LEU A 175 4.13 -8.89 -19.72
C LEU A 175 3.44 -9.16 -21.07
N GLU A 176 2.37 -9.97 -21.09
CA GLU A 176 1.58 -10.19 -22.31
C GLU A 176 0.62 -9.01 -22.56
N ALA A 177 -0.08 -8.57 -21.52
CA ALA A 177 -0.99 -7.42 -21.61
C ALA A 177 -0.29 -6.08 -21.83
N PHE A 178 0.99 -5.95 -21.42
CA PHE A 178 1.80 -4.73 -21.55
C PHE A 178 3.05 -4.94 -22.41
N HIS A 179 2.96 -5.81 -23.42
CA HIS A 179 4.09 -6.10 -24.28
C HIS A 179 4.33 -5.00 -25.34
N PRO A 180 5.60 -4.61 -25.61
CA PRO A 180 5.93 -3.59 -26.63
C PRO A 180 5.38 -3.87 -28.04
N ARG A 181 5.16 -5.16 -28.41
CA ARG A 181 4.53 -5.56 -29.68
C ARG A 181 3.16 -4.92 -29.90
N LEU A 182 2.40 -4.67 -28.82
CA LEU A 182 1.07 -4.08 -28.84
C LEU A 182 1.08 -2.64 -29.38
N ARG A 183 2.23 -1.96 -29.30
CA ARG A 183 2.40 -0.62 -29.88
C ARG A 183 2.12 -0.60 -31.38
N LYS A 184 2.63 -1.59 -32.09
CA LYS A 184 2.42 -1.67 -33.59
C LYS A 184 0.96 -1.90 -33.91
N VAL A 185 0.27 -2.71 -33.13
CA VAL A 185 -1.14 -3.08 -33.35
C VAL A 185 -2.09 -1.96 -32.97
N HIS A 186 -1.92 -1.36 -31.80
CA HIS A 186 -2.93 -0.47 -31.21
C HIS A 186 -2.65 1.03 -31.39
N ARG A 187 -1.37 1.42 -31.58
CA ARG A 187 -0.99 2.84 -31.65
C ARG A 187 -1.74 3.62 -32.75
N PRO A 188 -1.82 3.16 -34.00
CA PRO A 188 -2.45 3.94 -35.08
C PRO A 188 -3.94 4.19 -34.79
N ALA A 189 -4.67 3.14 -34.45
CA ALA A 189 -6.11 3.21 -34.17
C ALA A 189 -6.42 4.08 -32.94
N MET A 190 -5.61 3.94 -31.87
CA MET A 190 -5.82 4.72 -30.65
C MET A 190 -5.53 6.20 -30.87
N ARG A 191 -4.47 6.55 -31.62
CA ARG A 191 -4.18 7.95 -31.95
C ARG A 191 -5.27 8.57 -32.83
N GLN A 192 -5.78 7.83 -33.80
CA GLN A 192 -6.92 8.27 -34.61
C GLN A 192 -8.16 8.52 -33.73
N LYS A 193 -8.51 7.60 -32.83
CA LYS A 193 -9.64 7.73 -31.91
C LYS A 193 -9.53 8.98 -31.01
N LEU A 194 -8.30 9.35 -30.63
CA LEU A 194 -8.03 10.50 -29.76
C LEU A 194 -7.74 11.80 -30.53
N GLY A 195 -7.81 11.81 -31.86
CA GLY A 195 -7.49 12.98 -32.69
C GLY A 195 -6.02 13.41 -32.63
N ILE A 196 -5.10 12.50 -32.29
CA ILE A 196 -3.68 12.79 -32.12
C ILE A 196 -2.93 12.47 -33.43
N PRO A 197 -2.19 13.41 -34.05
CA PRO A 197 -1.41 13.11 -35.22
C PRO A 197 -0.41 11.99 -34.99
N GLN A 198 -0.18 11.12 -36.02
CA GLN A 198 0.64 9.92 -35.86
C GLN A 198 2.08 10.22 -35.44
N GLN A 199 2.64 11.36 -35.86
CA GLN A 199 4.03 11.75 -35.58
C GLN A 199 4.17 12.70 -34.36
N ALA A 200 3.06 13.20 -33.78
CA ALA A 200 3.14 14.11 -32.67
C ALA A 200 3.75 13.42 -31.42
N PRO A 201 4.63 14.09 -30.67
CA PRO A 201 5.04 13.59 -29.36
C PRO A 201 3.83 13.52 -28.42
N LEU A 202 3.74 12.47 -27.62
CA LEU A 202 2.66 12.27 -26.66
C LEU A 202 3.26 11.94 -25.30
N HIS A 203 2.96 12.77 -24.31
CA HIS A 203 3.24 12.51 -22.92
C HIS A 203 1.96 12.02 -22.25
N LEU A 204 1.96 10.77 -21.79
CA LEU A 204 0.86 10.18 -21.04
C LEU A 204 1.24 10.11 -19.57
N HIS A 205 0.42 10.73 -18.71
CA HIS A 205 0.52 10.57 -17.27
C HIS A 205 -0.66 9.75 -16.77
N VAL A 206 -0.35 8.65 -16.09
CA VAL A 206 -1.35 7.77 -15.45
C VAL A 206 -1.11 7.79 -13.95
N GLY A 207 -2.09 8.29 -13.19
CA GLY A 207 -1.97 8.42 -11.75
C GLY A 207 -3.29 8.81 -11.09
N VAL A 208 -3.27 8.89 -9.75
CA VAL A 208 -4.38 9.36 -8.93
C VAL A 208 -3.91 10.52 -8.05
N GLY A 209 -4.79 11.49 -7.78
CA GLY A 209 -4.49 12.57 -6.82
C GLY A 209 -3.69 13.73 -7.42
N PHE A 210 -4.14 14.24 -8.56
CA PHE A 210 -3.68 15.51 -9.10
C PHE A 210 -4.27 16.69 -8.34
#